data_d27a1696dcc4cd2a2203634b9cedbae3
#
_entry.id   d27a1696dcc4cd2a2203634b9cedbae3
#
_cell.length_a   1.000
_cell.length_b   1.000
_cell.length_c   1.000
_cell.angle_alpha   90.00
_cell.angle_beta   90.00
_cell.angle_gamma   90.00
#
_symmetry.space_group_name_H-M   'P 1'
#
loop_
_entity.id
_entity.type
_entity.pdbx_description
1 polymer ?
#
loop_
_entity_poly.entity_id
_entity_poly.type
_entity_poly.pdbx_seq_one_letter_code
_entity_poly.pdbx_strand_id
1 'polypeptide(L)'
;MNETLLTTLLTKAKVALRVTTNAFDEEITDIIQAGYLDLTTRGVIIDTENLSPLVLRALMTYVRLQFGTPENPERLKESYEEQRGQLMTTTGYTNWGDD
;
A
#
# COMPACT_ATOMS: atom_id res chain seq x y z
N MET A 1 -3.49 -5.79 10.73
CA MET A 1 -3.77 -6.50 9.46
C MET A 1 -3.68 -7.99 9.73
N ASN A 2 -4.66 -8.76 9.29
CA ASN A 2 -4.64 -10.20 9.55
C ASN A 2 -3.68 -10.93 8.58
N GLU A 3 -3.37 -12.17 8.93
CA GLU A 3 -2.41 -12.97 8.18
C GLU A 3 -2.89 -13.31 6.77
N THR A 4 -4.19 -13.55 6.60
CA THR A 4 -4.76 -13.87 5.29
C THR A 4 -4.63 -12.69 4.33
N LEU A 5 -4.95 -11.49 4.77
CA LEU A 5 -4.81 -10.29 3.96
C LEU A 5 -3.34 -10.02 3.63
N LEU A 6 -2.46 -10.18 4.62
CA LEU A 6 -1.04 -9.96 4.42
C LEU A 6 -0.47 -10.92 3.36
N THR A 7 -0.86 -12.19 3.41
CA THR A 7 -0.45 -13.18 2.41
C THR A 7 -0.96 -12.80 1.03
N THR A 8 -2.21 -12.36 0.93
CA THR A 8 -2.79 -11.91 -0.35
C THR A 8 -2.02 -10.71 -0.90
N LEU A 9 -1.72 -9.73 -0.05
CA LEU A 9 -0.99 -8.54 -0.46
C LEU A 9 0.44 -8.87 -0.86
N LEU A 10 1.08 -9.80 -0.17
CA LEU A 10 2.42 -10.27 -0.54
C LEU A 10 2.41 -10.88 -1.95
N THR A 11 1.44 -11.74 -2.24
CA THR A 11 1.31 -12.35 -3.56
C THR A 11 1.15 -11.28 -4.65
N LYS A 12 0.27 -10.31 -4.40
CA LYS A 12 0.04 -9.22 -5.37
C LYS A 12 1.28 -8.33 -5.53
N ALA A 13 1.98 -8.06 -4.43
CA ALA A 13 3.20 -7.26 -4.47
C ALA A 13 4.30 -7.95 -5.26
N LYS A 14 4.46 -9.25 -5.09
CA LYS A 14 5.47 -10.02 -5.84
C LYS A 14 5.17 -9.97 -7.34
N VAL A 15 3.92 -10.07 -7.73
CA VAL A 15 3.53 -9.92 -9.14
C VAL A 15 3.88 -8.52 -9.65
N ALA A 16 3.53 -7.50 -8.88
CA ALA A 16 3.79 -6.11 -9.25
C ALA A 16 5.30 -5.81 -9.38
N LEU A 17 6.10 -6.43 -8.54
CA LEU A 17 7.56 -6.28 -8.55
C LEU A 17 8.25 -7.24 -9.51
N ARG A 18 7.52 -8.20 -10.05
CA ARG A 18 8.05 -9.28 -10.90
C ARG A 18 9.08 -10.13 -10.16
N VAL A 19 8.84 -10.37 -8.89
CA VAL A 19 9.67 -11.21 -8.04
C VAL A 19 9.06 -12.60 -7.99
N THR A 20 9.84 -13.62 -8.33
CA THR A 20 9.38 -15.02 -8.36
C THR A 20 9.99 -15.87 -7.25
N THR A 21 11.06 -15.39 -6.61
CA THR A 21 11.69 -16.07 -5.50
C THR A 21 11.02 -15.73 -4.18
N ASN A 22 11.18 -16.60 -3.18
CA ASN A 22 10.71 -16.32 -1.81
C ASN A 22 11.76 -15.63 -0.95
N ALA A 23 12.93 -15.34 -1.51
CA ALA A 23 14.04 -14.76 -0.76
C ALA A 23 13.73 -13.37 -0.18
N PHE A 24 12.79 -12.64 -0.79
CA PHE A 24 12.46 -11.28 -0.38
C PHE A 24 11.11 -11.16 0.32
N ASP A 25 10.47 -12.30 0.64
CA ASP A 25 9.13 -12.28 1.20
C ASP A 25 9.04 -11.49 2.51
N GLU A 26 10.01 -11.66 3.40
CA GLU A 26 10.03 -10.94 4.67
C GLU A 26 10.19 -9.43 4.45
N GLU A 27 11.11 -9.05 3.60
CA GLU A 27 11.34 -7.63 3.28
C GLU A 27 10.09 -7.00 2.67
N ILE A 28 9.47 -7.67 1.70
CA ILE A 28 8.26 -7.17 1.03
C ILE A 28 7.11 -7.07 2.02
N THR A 29 6.96 -8.06 2.89
CA THR A 29 5.94 -8.05 3.93
C THR A 29 6.10 -6.86 4.86
N ASP A 30 7.33 -6.56 5.28
CA ASP A 30 7.63 -5.41 6.13
C ASP A 30 7.25 -4.09 5.44
N ILE A 31 7.54 -3.99 4.14
CA ILE A 31 7.19 -2.80 3.36
C ILE A 31 5.66 -2.65 3.27
N ILE A 32 4.94 -3.73 3.04
CA ILE A 32 3.47 -3.71 2.99
C ILE A 32 2.91 -3.21 4.31
N GLN A 33 3.42 -3.71 5.42
CA GLN A 33 2.95 -3.28 6.73
C GLN A 33 3.25 -1.81 6.99
N ALA A 34 4.42 -1.34 6.55
CA ALA A 34 4.78 0.07 6.68
C ALA A 34 3.84 0.97 5.84
N GLY A 35 3.50 0.54 4.64
CA GLY A 35 2.56 1.28 3.80
C GLY A 35 1.16 1.32 4.39
N TYR A 36 0.69 0.19 4.91
CA TYR A 36 -0.58 0.12 5.61
C TYR A 36 -0.60 1.10 6.80
N LEU A 37 0.47 1.10 7.57
CA LEU A 37 0.58 2.00 8.72
C LEU A 37 0.64 3.47 8.29
N ASP A 38 1.33 3.78 7.21
CA ASP A 38 1.40 5.15 6.71
C ASP A 38 0.00 5.66 6.35
N LEU A 39 -0.80 4.86 5.66
CA LEU A 39 -2.16 5.23 5.29
C LEU A 39 -3.05 5.40 6.52
N THR A 40 -3.03 4.43 7.42
CA THR A 40 -3.92 4.46 8.59
C THR A 40 -3.54 5.56 9.58
N THR A 41 -2.25 5.85 9.72
CA THR A 41 -1.77 6.93 10.59
C THR A 41 -2.25 8.29 10.08
N ARG A 42 -2.43 8.43 8.78
CA ARG A 42 -2.94 9.67 8.18
C ARG A 42 -4.46 9.73 8.10
N GLY A 43 -5.14 8.78 8.73
CA GLY A 43 -6.59 8.79 8.83
C GLY A 43 -7.34 8.04 7.75
N VAL A 44 -6.64 7.33 6.87
CA VAL A 44 -7.31 6.51 5.86
C VAL A 44 -7.93 5.28 6.51
N ILE A 45 -9.22 5.04 6.27
CA ILE A 45 -9.93 3.88 6.77
C ILE A 45 -9.77 2.75 5.77
N ILE A 46 -9.22 1.63 6.20
CA ILE A 46 -9.00 0.46 5.34
C ILE A 46 -9.89 -0.68 5.82
N ASP A 47 -10.81 -1.10 4.96
CA ASP A 47 -11.65 -2.27 5.21
C ASP A 47 -10.84 -3.52 4.86
N THR A 48 -10.38 -4.24 5.87
CA THR A 48 -9.51 -5.41 5.67
C THR A 48 -10.27 -6.62 5.14
N GLU A 49 -11.59 -6.64 5.23
CA GLU A 49 -12.40 -7.73 4.68
C GLU A 49 -12.79 -7.50 3.23
N ASN A 50 -12.84 -6.24 2.82
CA ASN A 50 -13.22 -5.87 1.47
C ASN A 50 -12.35 -4.71 1.00
N LEU A 51 -11.11 -5.04 0.67
CA LEU A 51 -10.08 -4.05 0.35
C LEU A 51 -10.42 -3.29 -0.92
N SER A 52 -10.46 -1.96 -0.80
CA SER A 52 -10.72 -1.08 -1.94
C SER A 52 -9.60 -1.17 -2.98
N PRO A 53 -9.93 -1.22 -4.28
CA PRO A 53 -8.91 -1.16 -5.33
C PRO A 53 -8.02 0.08 -5.25
N LEU A 54 -8.55 1.20 -4.77
CA LEU A 54 -7.77 2.43 -4.62
C LEU A 54 -6.74 2.30 -3.50
N VAL A 55 -7.11 1.66 -2.40
CA VAL A 55 -6.17 1.38 -1.30
C VAL A 55 -5.11 0.39 -1.77
N LEU A 56 -5.53 -0.66 -2.49
CA LEU A 56 -4.60 -1.64 -3.03
C LEU A 56 -3.58 -0.97 -3.95
N ARG A 57 -4.04 -0.08 -4.83
CA ARG A 57 -3.14 0.62 -5.75
C ARG A 57 -2.12 1.46 -5.00
N ALA A 58 -2.55 2.18 -3.98
CA ALA A 58 -1.64 2.99 -3.16
C ALA A 58 -0.59 2.13 -2.46
N LEU A 59 -1.01 0.98 -1.91
CA LEU A 59 -0.08 0.04 -1.26
C LEU A 59 0.93 -0.52 -2.27
N MET A 60 0.49 -0.86 -3.47
CA MET A 60 1.40 -1.40 -4.49
C MET A 60 2.39 -0.34 -4.97
N THR A 61 1.95 0.92 -5.09
CA THR A 61 2.85 2.02 -5.43
C THR A 61 3.89 2.22 -4.33
N TYR A 62 3.47 2.14 -3.08
CA TYR A 62 4.38 2.25 -1.94
C TYR A 62 5.42 1.13 -1.95
N VAL A 63 4.99 -0.10 -2.23
CA VAL A 63 5.90 -1.24 -2.33
C VAL A 63 6.94 -1.02 -3.43
N ARG A 64 6.51 -0.56 -4.61
CA ARG A 64 7.43 -0.27 -5.71
C ARG A 64 8.45 0.80 -5.36
N LEU A 65 8.00 1.81 -4.62
CA LEU A 65 8.88 2.91 -4.20
C LEU A 65 9.96 2.44 -3.23
N GLN A 66 9.59 1.56 -2.31
CA GLN A 66 10.46 1.17 -1.20
C GLN A 66 11.33 -0.06 -1.47
N PHE A 67 10.94 -0.90 -2.42
CA PHE A 67 11.66 -2.14 -2.67
C PHE A 67 12.77 -1.95 -3.69
N GLY A 68 13.98 -2.39 -3.33
CA GLY A 68 15.12 -2.36 -4.23
C GLY A 68 15.52 -0.95 -4.63
N THR A 69 15.92 -0.81 -5.89
CA THR A 69 16.36 0.48 -6.45
C THR A 69 15.50 0.79 -7.67
N PRO A 70 14.34 1.45 -7.49
CA PRO A 70 13.48 1.77 -8.62
C PRO A 70 14.14 2.76 -9.57
N GLU A 71 13.78 2.67 -10.84
CA GLU A 71 14.35 3.53 -11.88
C GLU A 71 13.96 5.00 -11.73
N ASN A 72 12.76 5.24 -11.21
CA ASN A 72 12.22 6.59 -11.13
C ASN A 72 11.54 6.80 -9.77
N PRO A 73 12.36 6.86 -8.69
CA PRO A 73 11.79 6.92 -7.34
C PRO A 73 10.99 8.19 -7.07
N GLU A 74 11.38 9.32 -7.65
CA GLU A 74 10.67 10.57 -7.43
C GLU A 74 9.26 10.53 -8.03
N ARG A 75 9.12 9.94 -9.20
CA ARG A 75 7.81 9.79 -9.84
C ARG A 75 6.91 8.85 -9.05
N LEU A 76 7.46 7.76 -8.54
CA LEU A 76 6.72 6.83 -7.69
C LEU A 76 6.28 7.51 -6.39
N LYS A 77 7.16 8.31 -5.80
CA LYS A 77 6.85 9.06 -4.60
C LYS A 77 5.70 10.03 -4.85
N GLU A 78 5.75 10.78 -5.93
CA GLU A 78 4.69 11.70 -6.32
C GLU A 78 3.37 10.96 -6.54
N SER A 79 3.41 9.84 -7.26
CA SER A 79 2.22 9.02 -7.50
C SER A 79 1.62 8.52 -6.18
N TYR A 80 2.46 8.04 -5.28
CA TYR A 80 2.00 7.56 -3.99
C TYR A 80 1.36 8.69 -3.17
N GLU A 81 2.02 9.83 -3.09
CA GLU A 81 1.51 10.97 -2.33
C GLU A 81 0.18 11.45 -2.90
N GLU A 82 0.05 11.46 -4.21
CA GLU A 82 -1.19 11.85 -4.87
C GLU A 82 -2.31 10.83 -4.58
N GLN A 83 -2.03 9.54 -4.67
CA GLN A 83 -3.00 8.49 -4.36
C GLN A 83 -3.42 8.54 -2.90
N ARG A 84 -2.47 8.73 -1.99
CA ARG A 84 -2.75 8.88 -0.57
C ARG A 84 -3.61 10.13 -0.32
N GLY A 85 -3.28 11.23 -0.98
CA GLY A 85 -4.04 12.46 -0.88
C GLY A 85 -5.49 12.28 -1.30
N GLN A 86 -5.74 11.54 -2.38
CA GLN A 86 -7.09 11.24 -2.83
C GLN A 86 -7.85 10.42 -1.78
N LEU A 87 -7.21 9.43 -1.18
CA LEU A 87 -7.84 8.62 -0.14
C LEU A 87 -8.16 9.46 1.11
N MET A 88 -7.29 10.39 1.45
CA MET A 88 -7.48 11.25 2.61
C MET A 88 -8.62 12.26 2.43
N THR A 89 -8.97 12.58 1.21
CA THR A 89 -10.00 13.59 0.92
C THR A 89 -11.32 12.99 0.45
N THR A 90 -11.35 11.71 0.12
CA THR A 90 -12.54 11.04 -0.38
C THR A 90 -13.38 10.52 0.77
N THR A 91 -14.66 10.90 0.80
CA THR A 91 -15.61 10.43 1.81
C THR A 91 -15.69 8.89 1.78
N GLY A 92 -15.63 8.30 2.96
CA GLY A 92 -15.65 6.84 3.11
C GLY A 92 -14.27 6.21 3.30
N TYR A 93 -13.20 6.97 3.03
CA TYR A 93 -11.84 6.48 3.24
C TYR A 93 -11.14 7.17 4.41
N THR A 94 -11.77 8.15 5.04
CA THR A 94 -11.17 8.90 6.14
C THR A 94 -12.18 9.16 7.23
N ASN A 95 -11.65 9.58 8.40
CA ASN A 95 -12.48 10.01 9.53
C ASN A 95 -12.83 11.51 9.47
N TRP A 96 -12.38 12.19 8.43
CA TRP A 96 -12.46 13.65 8.38
C TRP A 96 -13.85 14.23 8.22
N GLY A 97 -14.79 13.44 7.74
CA GLY A 97 -16.14 13.92 7.47
C GLY A 97 -17.19 13.46 8.45
N ASP A 98 -16.79 12.92 9.58
CA ASP A 98 -17.70 12.31 10.55
C ASP A 98 -18.28 13.28 11.58
N ASP A 99 -18.11 14.54 11.38
CA ASP A 99 -18.60 15.57 12.32
C ASP A 99 -20.08 15.88 12.15
#